data_8bdec015c25c26af1359484e3c6688fe
#
_entry.id   8bdec015c25c26af1359484e3c6688fe
#
_cell.length_a   1.000
_cell.length_b   1.000
_cell.length_c   1.000
_cell.angle_alpha   90.00
_cell.angle_beta   90.00
_cell.angle_gamma   90.00
#
_symmetry.space_group_name_H-M   'P 1'
#
loop_
_entity.id
_entity.type
_entity.pdbx_description
1 polymer ?
#
loop_
_entity_poly.entity_id
_entity_poly.type
_entity_poly.pdbx_seq_one_letter_code
_entity_poly.pdbx_strand_id
1 'polypeptide(L)'
;MKRKFVTALSVLIISAVIVVLLLMNRTPSSARVHVDPQTVEEAVGQNFVVNLSVSDVANLYAWQVKLAYDHTILELVKTVQGSFLGASEVTFFTYKVNDTSGFILMDCTLLGNLSGVNGTGTIAALEFHVIQSGSCDLRLYDTELLDPSEQNIDHSSDNGHFSSVT
;
A
#
# COMPACT_ATOMS: atom_id res chain seq x y z
N MET A 1 -26.39 8.98 -52.64
CA MET A 1 -25.27 9.43 -51.80
C MET A 1 -25.69 9.85 -50.37
N LYS A 2 -26.79 10.57 -50.17
CA LYS A 2 -27.21 11.06 -48.81
C LYS A 2 -27.47 9.97 -47.76
N ARG A 3 -28.02 8.81 -48.12
CA ARG A 3 -28.29 7.69 -47.16
C ARG A 3 -27.04 7.05 -46.58
N LYS A 4 -25.97 6.90 -47.34
CA LYS A 4 -24.70 6.33 -46.86
C LYS A 4 -23.95 7.25 -45.90
N PHE A 5 -24.11 8.58 -46.06
CA PHE A 5 -23.53 9.59 -45.18
C PHE A 5 -24.22 9.64 -43.81
N VAL A 6 -25.55 9.48 -43.78
CA VAL A 6 -26.32 9.46 -42.53
C VAL A 6 -26.00 8.22 -41.68
N THR A 7 -25.84 7.05 -42.31
CA THR A 7 -25.46 5.83 -41.59
C THR A 7 -24.02 5.87 -41.04
N ALA A 8 -23.08 6.47 -41.78
CA ALA A 8 -21.70 6.62 -41.32
C ALA A 8 -21.61 7.59 -40.11
N LEU A 9 -22.36 8.71 -40.16
CA LEU A 9 -22.38 9.69 -39.06
C LEU A 9 -23.02 9.12 -37.79
N SER A 10 -24.12 8.34 -37.91
CA SER A 10 -24.75 7.70 -36.75
C SER A 10 -23.86 6.65 -36.08
N VAL A 11 -23.10 5.87 -36.83
CA VAL A 11 -22.13 4.88 -36.26
C VAL A 11 -21.02 5.62 -35.51
N LEU A 12 -20.54 6.74 -36.01
CA LEU A 12 -19.47 7.52 -35.37
C LEU A 12 -19.95 8.17 -34.06
N ILE A 13 -21.18 8.63 -33.99
CA ILE A 13 -21.78 9.19 -32.77
C ILE A 13 -22.01 8.10 -31.72
N ILE A 14 -22.49 6.92 -32.12
CA ILE A 14 -22.73 5.80 -31.23
C ILE A 14 -21.39 5.31 -30.65
N SER A 15 -20.34 5.18 -31.45
CA SER A 15 -19.01 4.79 -30.98
C SER A 15 -18.42 5.82 -30.00
N ALA A 16 -18.58 7.11 -30.23
CA ALA A 16 -18.14 8.15 -29.33
C ALA A 16 -18.89 8.12 -27.98
N VAL A 17 -20.20 7.89 -28.00
CA VAL A 17 -21.02 7.76 -26.79
C VAL A 17 -20.61 6.52 -25.98
N ILE A 18 -20.35 5.38 -26.63
CA ILE A 18 -19.88 4.15 -25.95
C ILE A 18 -18.53 4.40 -25.29
N VAL A 19 -17.59 5.05 -25.96
CA VAL A 19 -16.27 5.40 -25.39
C VAL A 19 -16.42 6.31 -24.18
N VAL A 20 -17.27 7.32 -24.24
CA VAL A 20 -17.54 8.23 -23.11
C VAL A 20 -18.17 7.47 -21.95
N LEU A 21 -19.15 6.59 -22.19
CA LEU A 21 -19.76 5.76 -21.16
C LEU A 21 -18.78 4.80 -20.51
N LEU A 22 -17.85 4.19 -21.27
CA LEU A 22 -16.80 3.33 -20.76
C LEU A 22 -15.78 4.10 -19.90
N LEU A 23 -15.50 5.35 -20.25
CA LEU A 23 -14.62 6.22 -19.44
C LEU A 23 -15.31 6.71 -18.16
N MET A 24 -16.62 6.92 -18.17
CA MET A 24 -17.39 7.35 -17.00
C MET A 24 -17.67 6.22 -16.01
N ASN A 25 -17.60 4.95 -16.43
CA ASN A 25 -17.79 3.78 -15.58
C ASN A 25 -16.48 3.27 -14.92
N ARG A 26 -15.39 4.01 -15.02
CA ARG A 26 -14.21 3.71 -14.19
C ARG A 26 -14.57 4.10 -12.76
N THR A 27 -14.88 3.12 -11.91
CA THR A 27 -14.86 3.33 -10.48
C THR A 27 -13.47 3.88 -10.14
N PRO A 28 -13.37 5.02 -9.43
CA PRO A 28 -12.07 5.46 -8.96
C PRO A 28 -11.47 4.31 -8.15
N SER A 29 -10.26 3.88 -8.48
CA SER A 29 -9.52 2.95 -7.64
C SER A 29 -9.35 3.64 -6.29
N SER A 30 -9.88 3.04 -5.21
CA SER A 30 -9.68 3.60 -3.88
C SER A 30 -8.26 3.29 -3.43
N ALA A 31 -7.64 4.23 -2.74
CA ALA A 31 -6.32 4.02 -2.16
C ALA A 31 -6.31 2.77 -1.27
N ARG A 32 -5.18 2.09 -1.24
CA ARG A 32 -5.02 0.86 -0.48
C ARG A 32 -3.64 0.80 0.17
N VAL A 33 -3.58 0.36 1.42
CA VAL A 33 -2.34 -0.04 2.12
C VAL A 33 -2.30 -1.56 2.15
N HIS A 34 -1.18 -2.19 1.81
CA HIS A 34 -1.09 -3.65 1.74
C HIS A 34 0.32 -4.16 2.05
N VAL A 35 0.38 -5.40 2.50
CA VAL A 35 1.62 -6.16 2.63
C VAL A 35 1.94 -6.83 1.29
N ASP A 36 3.20 -6.74 0.85
CA ASP A 36 3.69 -7.30 -0.41
C ASP A 36 5.07 -8.00 -0.21
N PRO A 37 5.21 -9.29 -0.54
CA PRO A 37 4.17 -10.20 -1.02
C PRO A 37 3.10 -10.48 0.05
N GLN A 38 1.87 -10.73 -0.41
CA GLN A 38 0.74 -10.99 0.48
C GLN A 38 0.86 -12.33 1.23
N THR A 39 1.59 -13.27 0.65
CA THR A 39 1.89 -14.57 1.28
C THR A 39 3.38 -14.83 1.21
N VAL A 40 3.95 -15.26 2.35
CA VAL A 40 5.36 -15.63 2.48
C VAL A 40 5.45 -17.03 3.08
N GLU A 41 6.28 -17.84 2.45
CA GLU A 41 6.69 -19.15 2.98
C GLU A 41 8.21 -19.16 3.16
N GLU A 42 8.69 -19.47 4.40
CA GLU A 42 10.11 -19.50 4.66
C GLU A 42 10.44 -20.54 5.79
N ALA A 43 11.65 -21.07 5.78
CA ALA A 43 12.09 -22.06 6.76
C ALA A 43 12.50 -21.43 8.09
N VAL A 44 12.39 -22.18 9.17
CA VAL A 44 12.91 -21.77 10.50
C VAL A 44 14.41 -21.49 10.41
N GLY A 45 14.84 -20.37 11.01
CA GLY A 45 16.22 -19.89 10.98
C GLY A 45 16.56 -19.01 9.77
N GLN A 46 15.64 -18.78 8.85
CA GLN A 46 15.84 -17.89 7.69
C GLN A 46 15.20 -16.52 7.91
N ASN A 47 15.68 -15.56 7.12
CA ASN A 47 15.11 -14.21 7.08
C ASN A 47 14.30 -14.03 5.81
N PHE A 48 13.24 -13.23 5.89
CA PHE A 48 12.48 -12.76 4.74
C PHE A 48 12.13 -11.28 4.87
N VAL A 49 11.79 -10.67 3.76
CA VAL A 49 11.37 -9.27 3.71
C VAL A 49 9.95 -9.17 3.17
N VAL A 50 9.13 -8.34 3.83
CA VAL A 50 7.88 -7.87 3.30
C VAL A 50 7.91 -6.35 3.15
N ASN A 51 7.28 -5.85 2.10
CA ASN A 51 7.05 -4.44 1.91
C ASN A 51 5.68 -4.05 2.44
N LEU A 52 5.60 -2.92 3.10
CA LEU A 52 4.38 -2.19 3.30
C LEU A 52 4.23 -1.21 2.13
N SER A 53 3.18 -1.35 1.35
CA SER A 53 3.01 -0.59 0.11
C SER A 53 1.66 0.11 0.07
N VAL A 54 1.60 1.22 -0.66
CA VAL A 54 0.35 1.90 -1.00
C VAL A 54 0.07 1.74 -2.50
N SER A 55 -1.20 1.67 -2.87
CA SER A 55 -1.65 1.66 -4.25
C SER A 55 -2.70 2.75 -4.48
N ASP A 56 -2.63 3.39 -5.66
CA ASP A 56 -3.62 4.35 -6.15
C ASP A 56 -3.90 5.51 -5.19
N VAL A 57 -2.90 5.87 -4.37
CA VAL A 57 -3.02 6.98 -3.45
C VAL A 57 -2.88 8.32 -4.18
N ALA A 58 -3.65 9.30 -3.76
CA ALA A 58 -3.58 10.67 -4.25
C ALA A 58 -3.18 11.62 -3.13
N ASN A 59 -2.17 12.45 -3.39
CA ASN A 59 -1.74 13.55 -2.52
C ASN A 59 -1.27 13.09 -1.12
N LEU A 60 -0.59 11.94 -1.02
CA LEU A 60 -0.08 11.42 0.26
C LEU A 60 1.06 12.29 0.77
N TYR A 61 0.89 12.86 1.96
CA TYR A 61 1.88 13.68 2.65
C TYR A 61 2.46 13.01 3.90
N ALA A 62 1.60 12.32 4.66
CA ALA A 62 2.00 11.58 5.84
C ALA A 62 1.21 10.27 5.97
N TRP A 63 1.79 9.30 6.67
CA TRP A 63 1.12 8.04 6.96
C TRP A 63 1.53 7.47 8.31
N GLN A 64 0.59 6.78 8.93
CA GLN A 64 0.81 5.93 10.11
C GLN A 64 0.24 4.54 9.84
N VAL A 65 0.97 3.51 10.23
CA VAL A 65 0.49 2.12 10.13
C VAL A 65 0.98 1.32 11.32
N LYS A 66 0.09 0.53 11.92
CA LYS A 66 0.46 -0.55 12.84
C LYS A 66 0.39 -1.88 12.11
N LEU A 67 1.43 -2.70 12.28
CA LEU A 67 1.48 -4.08 11.80
C LEU A 67 1.64 -5.00 13.01
N ALA A 68 0.67 -5.90 13.20
CA ALA A 68 0.74 -6.95 14.21
C ALA A 68 1.23 -8.27 13.60
N TYR A 69 2.02 -9.03 14.35
CA TYR A 69 2.55 -10.34 14.00
C TYR A 69 2.68 -11.22 15.25
N ASP A 70 2.85 -12.52 15.09
CA ASP A 70 3.11 -13.42 16.21
C ASP A 70 4.61 -13.42 16.55
N HIS A 71 4.95 -12.73 17.63
CA HIS A 71 6.33 -12.61 18.13
C HIS A 71 6.91 -13.92 18.68
N THR A 72 6.10 -14.97 18.81
CA THR A 72 6.59 -16.32 19.15
C THR A 72 7.04 -17.10 17.93
N ILE A 73 6.66 -16.66 16.72
CA ILE A 73 7.00 -17.29 15.44
C ILE A 73 8.03 -16.43 14.68
N LEU A 74 7.86 -15.12 14.72
CA LEU A 74 8.67 -14.15 13.98
C LEU A 74 9.34 -13.15 14.92
N GLU A 75 10.60 -12.82 14.62
CA GLU A 75 11.34 -11.72 15.24
C GLU A 75 11.58 -10.64 14.20
N LEU A 76 11.27 -9.37 14.53
CA LEU A 76 11.60 -8.25 13.66
C LEU A 76 13.09 -7.95 13.74
N VAL A 77 13.78 -8.07 12.62
CA VAL A 77 15.22 -7.77 12.50
C VAL A 77 15.46 -6.31 12.17
N LYS A 78 14.67 -5.77 11.22
CA LYS A 78 14.91 -4.43 10.69
C LYS A 78 13.65 -3.83 10.07
N THR A 79 13.51 -2.52 10.22
CA THR A 79 12.53 -1.71 9.49
C THR A 79 13.26 -0.57 8.79
N VAL A 80 12.98 -0.38 7.51
CA VAL A 80 13.53 0.71 6.70
C VAL A 80 12.43 1.48 6.01
N GLN A 81 12.63 2.78 5.85
CA GLN A 81 11.75 3.62 5.05
C GLN A 81 11.73 3.17 3.59
N GLY A 82 10.53 3.11 3.01
CA GLY A 82 10.35 2.89 1.58
C GLY A 82 10.61 4.15 0.75
N SER A 83 10.73 3.96 -0.55
CA SER A 83 11.07 5.04 -1.47
C SER A 83 9.88 5.92 -1.87
N PHE A 84 8.64 5.55 -1.58
CA PHE A 84 7.47 6.23 -2.11
C PHE A 84 7.40 7.71 -1.73
N LEU A 85 7.63 8.08 -0.46
CA LEU A 85 7.76 9.48 -0.04
C LEU A 85 9.21 9.96 -0.07
N GLY A 86 10.19 9.08 0.17
CA GLY A 86 11.59 9.43 0.39
C GLY A 86 12.46 9.49 -0.87
N ALA A 87 11.91 9.24 -2.08
CA ALA A 87 12.72 9.16 -3.29
C ALA A 87 13.29 10.52 -3.74
N SER A 88 12.59 11.61 -3.49
CA SER A 88 12.95 12.94 -3.98
C SER A 88 12.80 14.06 -2.93
N GLU A 89 12.28 13.76 -1.76
CA GLU A 89 11.90 14.75 -0.76
C GLU A 89 12.49 14.44 0.62
N VAL A 90 12.63 15.46 1.45
CA VAL A 90 13.07 15.30 2.84
C VAL A 90 11.89 14.79 3.66
N THR A 91 12.10 13.67 4.34
CA THR A 91 11.09 13.02 5.17
C THR A 91 11.57 12.86 6.61
N PHE A 92 10.62 12.69 7.52
CA PHE A 92 10.86 12.17 8.86
C PHE A 92 10.17 10.80 8.95
N PHE A 93 10.97 9.75 9.14
CA PHE A 93 10.51 8.38 9.34
C PHE A 93 10.90 7.89 10.73
N THR A 94 9.98 7.26 11.43
CA THR A 94 10.22 6.64 12.74
C THR A 94 9.41 5.36 12.89
N TYR A 95 9.86 4.48 13.78
CA TYR A 95 9.09 3.31 14.18
C TYR A 95 9.33 2.94 15.63
N LYS A 96 8.35 2.26 16.22
CA LYS A 96 8.43 1.67 17.58
C LYS A 96 7.97 0.23 17.53
N VAL A 97 8.74 -0.65 18.16
CA VAL A 97 8.41 -2.08 18.29
C VAL A 97 7.90 -2.34 19.70
N ASN A 98 6.87 -3.14 19.81
CA ASN A 98 6.42 -3.71 21.07
C ASN A 98 6.54 -5.24 21.00
N ASP A 99 7.68 -5.75 21.42
CA ASP A 99 7.99 -7.19 21.36
C ASP A 99 7.09 -8.04 22.27
N THR A 100 6.54 -7.45 23.33
CA THR A 100 5.63 -8.17 24.24
C THR A 100 4.25 -8.41 23.61
N SER A 101 3.80 -7.49 22.77
CA SER A 101 2.48 -7.55 22.13
C SER A 101 2.55 -7.91 20.64
N GLY A 102 3.75 -8.06 20.08
CA GLY A 102 3.97 -8.41 18.68
C GLY A 102 3.39 -7.38 17.72
N PHE A 103 3.73 -6.09 17.87
CA PHE A 103 3.35 -5.08 16.89
C PHE A 103 4.44 -4.03 16.65
N ILE A 104 4.39 -3.45 15.47
CA ILE A 104 5.24 -2.34 15.03
C ILE A 104 4.33 -1.18 14.68
N LEU A 105 4.58 -0.01 15.29
CA LEU A 105 4.01 1.27 14.86
C LEU A 105 5.04 1.97 13.98
N MET A 106 4.65 2.37 12.79
CA MET A 106 5.48 3.08 11.82
C MET A 106 4.80 4.37 11.39
N ASP A 107 5.58 5.44 11.31
CA ASP A 107 5.13 6.77 10.92
C ASP A 107 6.12 7.39 9.93
N CYS A 108 5.61 8.09 8.94
CA CYS A 108 6.42 8.90 8.03
C CYS A 108 5.67 10.15 7.58
N THR A 109 6.38 11.26 7.47
CA THR A 109 5.85 12.50 6.91
C THR A 109 6.86 13.18 6.00
N LEU A 110 6.38 13.86 4.98
CA LEU A 110 7.16 14.84 4.24
C LEU A 110 7.48 16.03 5.16
N LEU A 111 8.61 16.70 4.95
CA LEU A 111 8.99 17.87 5.70
C LEU A 111 8.97 19.12 4.82
N GLY A 112 8.29 20.16 5.28
CA GLY A 112 8.20 21.44 4.59
C GLY A 112 6.86 21.67 3.89
N ASN A 113 6.76 22.74 3.11
CA ASN A 113 5.55 23.10 2.39
C ASN A 113 5.56 22.44 1.01
N LEU A 114 5.33 21.13 0.99
CA LEU A 114 5.37 20.28 -0.21
C LEU A 114 3.97 19.83 -0.59
N SER A 115 3.80 19.51 -1.86
CA SER A 115 2.63 18.76 -2.34
C SER A 115 2.76 17.30 -1.93
N GLY A 116 1.64 16.62 -1.72
CA GLY A 116 1.66 15.18 -1.50
C GLY A 116 2.02 14.39 -2.78
N VAL A 117 2.39 13.14 -2.60
CA VAL A 117 2.81 12.22 -3.66
C VAL A 117 1.62 11.39 -4.15
N ASN A 118 1.55 11.18 -5.47
CA ASN A 118 0.50 10.37 -6.10
C ASN A 118 1.07 9.06 -6.62
N GLY A 119 0.28 8.00 -6.57
CA GLY A 119 0.60 6.74 -7.27
C GLY A 119 0.65 5.52 -6.36
N THR A 120 1.55 4.61 -6.68
CA THR A 120 1.74 3.30 -6.04
C THR A 120 3.22 3.11 -5.72
N GLY A 121 3.51 2.57 -4.53
CA GLY A 121 4.89 2.28 -4.15
C GLY A 121 5.05 1.82 -2.71
N THR A 122 6.29 1.47 -2.37
CA THR A 122 6.65 0.99 -1.03
C THR A 122 6.86 2.15 -0.06
N ILE A 123 6.18 2.10 1.09
CA ILE A 123 6.28 3.09 2.17
C ILE A 123 7.19 2.63 3.31
N ALA A 124 7.32 1.31 3.54
CA ALA A 124 8.30 0.72 4.45
C ALA A 124 8.68 -0.70 3.99
N ALA A 125 9.85 -1.19 4.39
CA ALA A 125 10.24 -2.58 4.23
C ALA A 125 10.62 -3.14 5.61
N LEU A 126 10.15 -4.35 5.90
CA LEU A 126 10.34 -5.04 7.18
C LEU A 126 11.03 -6.36 6.93
N GLU A 127 12.14 -6.60 7.61
CA GLU A 127 12.85 -7.87 7.62
C GLU A 127 12.51 -8.63 8.88
N PHE A 128 12.04 -9.86 8.73
CA PHE A 128 11.74 -10.79 9.81
C PHE A 128 12.68 -11.99 9.79
N HIS A 129 12.96 -12.52 10.98
CA HIS A 129 13.61 -13.81 11.20
C HIS A 129 12.59 -14.83 11.69
N VAL A 130 12.60 -16.03 11.12
CA VAL A 130 11.70 -17.12 11.55
C VAL A 130 12.31 -17.86 12.72
N ILE A 131 11.77 -17.65 13.92
CA ILE A 131 12.31 -18.26 15.15
C ILE A 131 11.66 -19.60 15.53
N GLN A 132 10.44 -19.85 15.05
CA GLN A 132 9.70 -21.07 15.32
C GLN A 132 8.81 -21.46 14.15
N SER A 133 8.55 -22.76 13.99
CA SER A 133 7.58 -23.26 13.02
C SER A 133 6.15 -22.84 13.39
N GLY A 134 5.35 -22.45 12.40
CA GLY A 134 3.98 -22.02 12.56
C GLY A 134 3.51 -21.15 11.41
N SER A 135 2.37 -20.53 11.60
CA SER A 135 1.83 -19.54 10.67
C SER A 135 1.17 -18.39 11.42
N CYS A 136 1.22 -17.20 10.86
CA CYS A 136 0.56 -16.04 11.44
C CYS A 136 0.18 -15.02 10.35
N ASP A 137 -0.82 -14.19 10.67
CA ASP A 137 -1.15 -13.04 9.86
C ASP A 137 -0.23 -11.86 10.17
N LEU A 138 0.19 -11.16 9.12
CA LEU A 138 0.81 -9.85 9.19
C LEU A 138 -0.32 -8.82 9.05
N ARG A 139 -0.94 -8.48 10.18
CA ARG A 139 -2.20 -7.73 10.20
C ARG A 139 -1.97 -6.23 10.30
N LEU A 140 -2.48 -5.50 9.33
CA LEU A 140 -2.51 -4.05 9.32
C LEU A 140 -3.73 -3.55 10.12
N TYR A 141 -3.53 -2.53 10.96
CA TYR A 141 -4.58 -1.87 11.71
C TYR A 141 -4.16 -0.45 12.11
N ASP A 142 -5.12 0.38 12.54
CA ASP A 142 -4.88 1.79 12.84
C ASP A 142 -4.06 2.46 11.72
N THR A 143 -4.52 2.27 10.47
CA THR A 143 -3.89 2.83 9.28
C THR A 143 -4.44 4.23 9.02
N GLU A 144 -3.54 5.20 8.85
CA GLU A 144 -3.87 6.58 8.51
C GLU A 144 -3.03 7.03 7.32
N LEU A 145 -3.67 7.62 6.33
CA LEU A 145 -3.05 8.30 5.20
C LEU A 145 -3.55 9.74 5.19
N LEU A 146 -2.64 10.69 5.20
CA LEU A 146 -2.98 12.13 5.31
C LEU A 146 -2.47 12.91 4.10
N ASP A 147 -3.26 13.86 3.66
CA ASP A 147 -2.88 14.85 2.65
C ASP A 147 -2.11 16.05 3.30
N PRO A 148 -1.59 17.02 2.51
CA PRO A 148 -0.90 18.18 3.06
C PRO A 148 -1.75 19.09 3.93
N SER A 149 -3.07 18.94 3.92
CA SER A 149 -4.03 19.68 4.76
C SER A 149 -4.43 18.89 6.01
N GLU A 150 -3.70 17.78 6.30
CA GLU A 150 -4.00 16.87 7.42
C GLU A 150 -5.39 16.21 7.31
N GLN A 151 -5.93 16.12 6.09
CA GLN A 151 -7.20 15.43 5.84
C GLN A 151 -6.94 13.96 5.56
N ASN A 152 -7.76 13.09 6.13
CA ASN A 152 -7.67 11.65 5.92
C ASN A 152 -7.97 11.28 4.45
N ILE A 153 -7.12 10.47 3.87
CA ILE A 153 -7.31 9.86 2.55
C ILE A 153 -8.01 8.52 2.78
N ASP A 154 -9.24 8.39 2.29
CA ASP A 154 -10.01 7.15 2.38
C ASP A 154 -9.26 6.01 1.69
N HIS A 155 -9.08 4.90 2.40
CA HIS A 155 -8.33 3.74 1.90
C HIS A 155 -8.82 2.44 2.54
N SER A 156 -8.50 1.34 1.90
CA SER A 156 -8.61 -0.01 2.45
C SER A 156 -7.23 -0.54 2.88
N SER A 157 -7.21 -1.59 3.70
CA SER A 157 -5.98 -2.27 4.08
C SER A 157 -6.09 -3.77 3.83
N ASP A 158 -5.03 -4.38 3.26
CA ASP A 158 -4.93 -5.82 3.01
C ASP A 158 -3.75 -6.41 3.78
N ASN A 159 -4.06 -7.39 4.60
CA ASN A 159 -3.10 -8.09 5.43
C ASN A 159 -2.19 -9.02 4.60
N GLY A 160 -1.02 -9.34 5.16
CA GLY A 160 -0.18 -10.44 4.71
C GLY A 160 -0.40 -11.71 5.53
N HIS A 161 0.18 -12.81 5.06
CA HIS A 161 0.20 -14.09 5.76
C HIS A 161 1.58 -14.73 5.65
N PHE A 162 2.06 -15.27 6.77
CA PHE A 162 3.29 -16.04 6.83
C PHE A 162 2.99 -17.49 7.21
N SER A 163 3.71 -18.46 6.61
CA SER A 163 3.75 -19.84 7.02
C SER A 163 5.17 -20.41 6.93
N SER A 164 5.58 -21.17 7.95
CA SER A 164 6.87 -21.85 7.89
C SER A 164 6.79 -23.11 7.01
N VAL A 165 7.84 -23.31 6.20
CA VAL A 165 8.06 -24.58 5.49
C VAL A 165 8.99 -25.48 6.28
N THR A 166 8.85 -26.80 6.09
CA THR A 166 9.66 -27.83 6.74
C THR A 166 10.93 -28.13 5.95
#